data_87ed443ed2384571c61e487fd43d32ca
#
_entry.id   87ed443ed2384571c61e487fd43d32ca
#
_cell.length_a   1.000
_cell.length_b   1.000
_cell.length_c   1.000
_cell.angle_alpha   90.00
_cell.angle_beta   90.00
_cell.angle_gamma   90.00
#
_symmetry.space_group_name_H-M   'P 1'
#
loop_
_entity.id
_entity.type
_entity.pdbx_description
1 polymer ?
#
loop_
_entity_poly.entity_id
_entity_poly.type
_entity_poly.pdbx_seq_one_letter_code
_entity_poly.pdbx_strand_id
1 'polypeptide(L)'
;KYASVKNSMRATYVIGILHGYKDELDSYNDQLLNGRNEEDLSNEEYNDFISKYNIKLQEVFDRHEEKDIKVVRDELCSLKNNIYGFEVDSGKNDIIDGKIKMNLAWSGDAIYSSDTASSLNNTKYLYYSVPEEGSNIWYDGWCMPKKANKELAYAFINFLSDPTYAAANMSYIGYSSFIASEDVFNTVMPWYGATEFYIDDEYE
;
A
#
# COMPACT_ATOMS: atom_id res chain seq x y z
N LYS A 1 -0.83 22.33 -8.87
CA LYS A 1 -0.35 21.43 -7.81
C LYS A 1 -1.55 20.68 -7.28
N TYR A 2 -1.72 19.45 -7.74
CA TYR A 2 -2.95 18.69 -7.48
C TYR A 2 -2.68 17.31 -6.84
N ALA A 3 -1.44 17.06 -6.44
CA ALA A 3 -1.04 15.83 -5.80
C ALA A 3 -0.54 16.10 -4.38
N SER A 4 -0.88 15.25 -3.43
CA SER A 4 -0.27 15.20 -2.10
C SER A 4 0.44 13.87 -1.87
N VAL A 5 1.38 13.90 -0.96
CA VAL A 5 2.21 12.77 -0.59
C VAL A 5 2.15 12.58 0.92
N LYS A 6 2.08 11.34 1.36
CA LYS A 6 2.08 11.01 2.79
C LYS A 6 3.36 11.50 3.47
N ASN A 7 3.22 12.29 4.53
CA ASN A 7 4.34 12.77 5.35
C ASN A 7 4.73 11.70 6.38
N SER A 8 5.26 10.62 5.89
CA SER A 8 5.81 9.53 6.68
C SER A 8 7.21 9.23 6.19
N MET A 9 8.17 9.16 7.10
CA MET A 9 9.57 8.92 6.74
C MET A 9 9.73 7.72 5.80
N ARG A 10 9.07 6.60 6.10
CA ARG A 10 9.14 5.37 5.27
C ARG A 10 8.43 5.54 3.94
N ALA A 11 7.17 5.98 3.95
CA ALA A 11 6.38 6.11 2.72
C ALA A 11 6.99 7.16 1.77
N THR A 12 7.51 8.26 2.32
CA THR A 12 8.16 9.31 1.53
C THR A 12 9.51 8.84 0.98
N TYR A 13 10.27 8.04 1.79
CA TYR A 13 11.55 7.48 1.35
C TYR A 13 11.38 6.56 0.13
N VAL A 14 10.34 5.73 0.13
CA VAL A 14 10.00 4.83 -0.98
C VAL A 14 9.90 5.58 -2.30
N ILE A 15 9.20 6.71 -2.34
CA ILE A 15 9.06 7.52 -3.56
C ILE A 15 10.42 7.99 -4.07
N GLY A 16 11.22 8.55 -3.16
CA GLY A 16 12.54 9.09 -3.51
C GLY A 16 13.50 8.02 -3.99
N ILE A 17 13.50 6.84 -3.35
CA ILE A 17 14.42 5.75 -3.72
C ILE A 17 14.02 5.11 -5.05
N LEU A 18 12.74 4.87 -5.28
CA LEU A 18 12.25 4.31 -6.55
C LEU A 18 12.54 5.26 -7.72
N HIS A 19 12.23 6.55 -7.56
CA HIS A 19 12.50 7.52 -8.61
C HIS A 19 14.00 7.69 -8.86
N GLY A 20 14.79 7.76 -7.79
CA GLY A 20 16.23 7.97 -7.89
C GLY A 20 17.01 6.79 -8.49
N TYR A 21 16.45 5.59 -8.43
CA TYR A 21 17.03 4.37 -9.01
C TYR A 21 16.16 3.79 -10.14
N LYS A 22 15.25 4.59 -10.70
CA LYS A 22 14.36 4.18 -11.78
C LYS A 22 15.12 3.57 -12.96
N ASP A 23 16.16 4.23 -13.45
CA ASP A 23 16.93 3.75 -14.61
C ASP A 23 17.57 2.37 -14.36
N GLU A 24 17.97 2.09 -13.11
CA GLU A 24 18.51 0.78 -12.73
C GLU A 24 17.42 -0.28 -12.72
N LEU A 25 16.23 0.05 -12.20
CA LEU A 25 15.08 -0.84 -12.17
C LEU A 25 14.56 -1.12 -13.57
N ASP A 26 14.41 -0.10 -14.40
CA ASP A 26 14.00 -0.22 -15.80
C ASP A 26 14.98 -1.10 -16.58
N SER A 27 16.29 -0.86 -16.43
CA SER A 27 17.32 -1.68 -17.09
C SER A 27 17.27 -3.14 -16.64
N TYR A 28 16.98 -3.41 -15.39
CA TYR A 28 16.83 -4.77 -14.88
C TYR A 28 15.56 -5.44 -15.41
N ASN A 29 14.47 -4.71 -15.48
CA ASN A 29 13.21 -5.15 -16.10
C ASN A 29 13.46 -5.57 -17.55
N ASP A 30 14.10 -4.71 -18.35
CA ASP A 30 14.43 -4.98 -19.75
C ASP A 30 15.33 -6.23 -19.92
N GLN A 31 16.26 -6.44 -18.98
CA GLN A 31 17.10 -7.65 -18.97
C GLN A 31 16.28 -8.92 -18.73
N LEU A 32 15.34 -8.89 -17.80
CA LEU A 32 14.48 -10.03 -17.49
C LEU A 32 13.55 -10.36 -18.66
N LEU A 33 12.96 -9.35 -19.28
CA LEU A 33 12.07 -9.51 -20.43
C LEU A 33 12.80 -9.94 -21.71
N ASN A 34 14.08 -9.59 -21.82
CA ASN A 34 14.92 -9.97 -22.97
C ASN A 34 14.29 -9.64 -24.33
N GLY A 35 13.71 -8.44 -24.45
CA GLY A 35 13.08 -7.93 -25.67
C GLY A 35 11.65 -8.44 -25.91
N ARG A 36 11.03 -9.12 -24.94
CA ARG A 36 9.61 -9.50 -24.95
C ARG A 36 8.79 -8.50 -24.14
N ASN A 37 7.46 -8.54 -24.29
CA ASN A 37 6.56 -7.86 -23.37
C ASN A 37 6.09 -8.83 -22.25
N GLU A 38 5.65 -8.30 -21.13
CA GLU A 38 5.10 -9.11 -20.03
C GLU A 38 3.93 -9.98 -20.47
N GLU A 39 3.08 -9.44 -21.36
CA GLU A 39 1.92 -10.14 -21.93
C GLU A 39 2.31 -11.37 -22.78
N ASP A 40 3.55 -11.44 -23.25
CA ASP A 40 4.07 -12.56 -24.06
C ASP A 40 4.61 -13.71 -23.18
N LEU A 41 4.64 -13.55 -21.87
CA LEU A 41 5.13 -14.55 -20.94
C LEU A 41 4.04 -15.58 -20.62
N SER A 42 4.44 -16.85 -20.48
CA SER A 42 3.58 -17.85 -19.86
C SER A 42 3.43 -17.57 -18.36
N ASN A 43 2.42 -18.15 -17.71
CA ASN A 43 2.21 -17.98 -16.27
C ASN A 43 3.47 -18.37 -15.43
N GLU A 44 4.17 -19.44 -15.82
CA GLU A 44 5.40 -19.85 -15.14
C GLU A 44 6.54 -18.83 -15.33
N GLU A 45 6.73 -18.35 -16.56
CA GLU A 45 7.73 -17.32 -16.87
C GLU A 45 7.40 -16.00 -16.18
N TYR A 46 6.13 -15.62 -16.12
CA TYR A 46 5.67 -14.41 -15.43
C TYR A 46 5.93 -14.49 -13.92
N ASN A 47 5.62 -15.61 -13.29
CA ASN A 47 5.90 -15.82 -11.86
C ASN A 47 7.40 -15.77 -11.55
N ASP A 48 8.24 -16.36 -12.41
CA ASP A 48 9.71 -16.28 -12.28
C ASP A 48 10.21 -14.84 -12.47
N PHE A 49 9.68 -14.13 -13.47
CA PHE A 49 9.96 -12.72 -13.73
C PHE A 49 9.62 -11.84 -12.53
N ILE A 50 8.38 -11.91 -12.02
CA ILE A 50 7.92 -11.13 -10.86
C ILE A 50 8.75 -11.46 -9.61
N SER A 51 9.06 -12.74 -9.38
CA SER A 51 9.90 -13.14 -8.25
C SER A 51 11.29 -12.50 -8.31
N LYS A 52 11.94 -12.51 -9.47
CA LYS A 52 13.25 -11.89 -9.66
C LYS A 52 13.21 -10.37 -9.56
N TYR A 53 12.18 -9.76 -10.15
CA TYR A 53 12.00 -8.31 -10.09
C TYR A 53 11.76 -7.84 -8.65
N ASN A 54 10.93 -8.55 -7.88
CA ASN A 54 10.68 -8.24 -6.47
C ASN A 54 11.93 -8.34 -5.60
N ILE A 55 12.83 -9.31 -5.87
CA ILE A 55 14.13 -9.39 -5.18
C ILE A 55 14.96 -8.13 -5.45
N LYS A 56 15.01 -7.68 -6.71
CA LYS A 56 15.73 -6.47 -7.10
C LYS A 56 15.10 -5.22 -6.49
N LEU A 57 13.79 -5.14 -6.52
CA LEU A 57 13.02 -4.06 -5.91
C LEU A 57 13.30 -3.95 -4.42
N GLN A 58 13.30 -5.10 -3.70
CA GLN A 58 13.63 -5.15 -2.27
C GLN A 58 15.07 -4.69 -2.02
N GLU A 59 16.04 -5.09 -2.85
CA GLU A 59 17.43 -4.63 -2.76
C GLU A 59 17.51 -3.09 -2.83
N VAL A 60 16.76 -2.48 -3.75
CA VAL A 60 16.72 -1.02 -3.90
C VAL A 60 16.04 -0.37 -2.69
N PHE A 61 14.93 -0.92 -2.20
CA PHE A 61 14.25 -0.42 -1.02
C PHE A 61 15.11 -0.44 0.24
N ASP A 62 15.97 -1.44 0.38
CA ASP A 62 16.81 -1.61 1.55
C ASP A 62 18.08 -0.73 1.52
N ARG A 63 18.33 0.00 0.43
CA ARG A 63 19.44 0.94 0.33
C ARG A 63 19.24 2.12 1.28
N HIS A 64 20.21 2.36 2.12
CA HIS A 64 20.16 3.43 3.13
C HIS A 64 21.54 4.00 3.48
N GLU A 65 22.53 3.78 2.61
CA GLU A 65 23.83 4.41 2.75
C GLU A 65 23.75 5.92 2.53
N GLU A 66 24.76 6.68 2.94
CA GLU A 66 24.78 8.14 2.82
C GLU A 66 24.54 8.61 1.37
N LYS A 67 25.06 7.88 0.39
CA LYS A 67 24.84 8.17 -1.03
C LYS A 67 23.36 8.03 -1.43
N ASP A 68 22.68 6.98 -0.91
CA ASP A 68 21.29 6.69 -1.23
C ASP A 68 20.36 7.72 -0.57
N ILE A 69 20.63 8.07 0.70
CA ILE A 69 19.89 9.12 1.41
C ILE A 69 20.04 10.47 0.67
N LYS A 70 21.18 10.72 0.07
CA LYS A 70 21.44 11.93 -0.72
C LYS A 70 20.61 11.96 -2.00
N VAL A 71 20.55 10.84 -2.71
CA VAL A 71 19.69 10.67 -3.89
C VAL A 71 18.23 10.93 -3.51
N VAL A 72 17.71 10.23 -2.50
CA VAL A 72 16.33 10.40 -2.02
C VAL A 72 16.03 11.85 -1.62
N ARG A 73 16.93 12.50 -0.91
CA ARG A 73 16.77 13.91 -0.53
C ARG A 73 16.63 14.80 -1.76
N ASP A 74 17.49 14.62 -2.75
CA ASP A 74 17.52 15.48 -3.94
C ASP A 74 16.25 15.28 -4.78
N GLU A 75 15.77 14.03 -4.92
CA GLU A 75 14.50 13.71 -5.56
C GLU A 75 13.30 14.34 -4.84
N LEU A 76 13.22 14.19 -3.52
CA LEU A 76 12.11 14.74 -2.73
C LEU A 76 12.14 16.30 -2.72
N CYS A 77 13.33 16.90 -2.73
CA CYS A 77 13.46 18.35 -2.88
C CYS A 77 12.96 18.86 -4.23
N SER A 78 13.22 18.11 -5.31
CA SER A 78 12.68 18.41 -6.64
C SER A 78 11.16 18.28 -6.67
N LEU A 79 10.63 17.19 -6.09
CA LEU A 79 9.19 16.92 -6.01
C LEU A 79 8.42 17.99 -5.24
N LYS A 80 8.98 18.49 -4.13
CA LYS A 80 8.33 19.45 -3.22
C LYS A 80 7.71 20.67 -3.93
N ASN A 81 8.36 21.15 -4.96
CA ASN A 81 7.88 22.33 -5.70
C ASN A 81 6.72 22.02 -6.65
N ASN A 82 6.46 20.75 -6.92
CA ASN A 82 5.48 20.28 -7.90
C ASN A 82 4.21 19.70 -7.28
N ILE A 83 4.21 19.35 -6.00
CA ILE A 83 3.06 18.82 -5.27
C ILE A 83 2.31 19.89 -4.48
N TYR A 84 1.08 19.57 -4.08
CA TYR A 84 0.26 20.38 -3.17
C TYR A 84 0.91 20.46 -1.79
N GLY A 85 1.36 19.32 -1.27
CA GLY A 85 2.10 19.23 -0.02
C GLY A 85 2.40 17.80 0.42
N PHE A 86 3.18 17.72 1.48
CA PHE A 86 3.30 16.53 2.30
C PHE A 86 2.27 16.63 3.43
N GLU A 87 1.48 15.59 3.64
CA GLU A 87 0.39 15.59 4.60
C GLU A 87 0.39 14.31 5.47
N VAL A 88 -0.18 14.40 6.66
CA VAL A 88 -0.32 13.24 7.56
C VAL A 88 -1.71 12.63 7.43
N ASP A 89 -2.77 13.42 7.69
CA ASP A 89 -4.15 12.96 7.74
C ASP A 89 -5.11 13.76 6.85
N SER A 90 -4.71 14.91 6.34
CA SER A 90 -5.58 15.78 5.56
C SER A 90 -5.85 15.28 4.15
N GLY A 91 -4.93 14.51 3.56
CA GLY A 91 -4.99 14.10 2.16
C GLY A 91 -6.25 13.33 1.80
N LYS A 92 -6.73 12.46 2.69
CA LYS A 92 -7.98 11.71 2.50
C LYS A 92 -9.21 12.62 2.39
N ASN A 93 -9.26 13.71 3.15
CA ASN A 93 -10.35 14.68 3.04
C ASN A 93 -10.13 15.66 1.89
N ASP A 94 -8.90 16.07 1.63
CA ASP A 94 -8.57 16.99 0.54
C ASP A 94 -8.88 16.43 -0.84
N ILE A 95 -8.75 15.10 -1.02
CA ILE A 95 -9.16 14.45 -2.28
C ILE A 95 -10.68 14.33 -2.39
N ILE A 96 -11.39 14.03 -1.29
CA ILE A 96 -12.86 14.01 -1.24
C ILE A 96 -13.42 15.39 -1.58
N ASP A 97 -12.85 16.45 -0.98
CA ASP A 97 -13.23 17.84 -1.24
C ASP A 97 -12.85 18.33 -2.64
N GLY A 98 -12.02 17.58 -3.37
CA GLY A 98 -11.53 17.96 -4.70
C GLY A 98 -10.46 19.05 -4.72
N LYS A 99 -9.82 19.32 -3.58
CA LYS A 99 -8.67 20.25 -3.50
C LYS A 99 -7.45 19.66 -4.19
N ILE A 100 -7.31 18.34 -4.13
CA ILE A 100 -6.29 17.55 -4.83
C ILE A 100 -6.97 16.53 -5.75
N LYS A 101 -6.23 16.02 -6.73
CA LYS A 101 -6.70 15.01 -7.70
C LYS A 101 -5.99 13.68 -7.56
N MET A 102 -4.87 13.67 -6.87
CA MET A 102 -4.08 12.47 -6.60
C MET A 102 -3.52 12.56 -5.18
N ASN A 103 -3.60 11.45 -4.47
CA ASN A 103 -3.06 11.32 -3.12
C ASN A 103 -2.27 10.02 -3.04
N LEU A 104 -0.99 10.10 -2.71
CA LEU A 104 -0.26 8.92 -2.27
C LEU A 104 -0.62 8.67 -0.82
N ALA A 105 -1.43 7.67 -0.57
CA ALA A 105 -2.04 7.34 0.71
C ALA A 105 -1.74 5.90 1.12
N TRP A 106 -1.97 5.59 2.35
CA TRP A 106 -2.10 4.21 2.81
C TRP A 106 -3.41 3.61 2.27
N SER A 107 -3.43 2.29 2.06
CA SER A 107 -4.58 1.59 1.48
C SER A 107 -5.90 1.86 2.22
N GLY A 108 -5.91 1.82 3.53
CA GLY A 108 -7.11 2.11 4.32
C GLY A 108 -7.59 3.56 4.18
N ASP A 109 -6.69 4.54 4.10
CA ASP A 109 -7.06 5.94 3.83
C ASP A 109 -7.65 6.10 2.41
N ALA A 110 -7.17 5.32 1.45
CA ALA A 110 -7.69 5.33 0.08
C ALA A 110 -9.11 4.75 0.02
N ILE A 111 -9.34 3.61 0.67
CA ILE A 111 -10.67 2.97 0.78
C ILE A 111 -11.65 3.91 1.49
N TYR A 112 -11.26 4.48 2.64
CA TYR A 112 -12.08 5.48 3.34
C TYR A 112 -12.47 6.64 2.43
N SER A 113 -11.53 7.14 1.63
CA SER A 113 -11.81 8.27 0.73
C SER A 113 -12.79 7.89 -0.37
N SER A 114 -12.65 6.69 -0.95
CA SER A 114 -13.55 6.17 -1.98
C SER A 114 -14.96 5.97 -1.45
N ASP A 115 -15.12 5.33 -0.30
CA ASP A 115 -16.40 5.07 0.33
C ASP A 115 -17.12 6.36 0.74
N THR A 116 -16.36 7.29 1.35
CA THR A 116 -16.91 8.59 1.76
C THR A 116 -17.35 9.39 0.55
N ALA A 117 -16.56 9.46 -0.51
CA ALA A 117 -16.93 10.17 -1.74
C ALA A 117 -18.18 9.57 -2.39
N SER A 118 -18.30 8.25 -2.39
CA SER A 118 -19.47 7.53 -2.92
C SER A 118 -20.73 7.80 -2.11
N SER A 119 -20.62 7.85 -0.77
CA SER A 119 -21.75 8.09 0.15
C SER A 119 -22.30 9.51 0.09
N LEU A 120 -21.50 10.48 -0.33
CA LEU A 120 -21.89 11.88 -0.44
C LEU A 120 -22.73 12.20 -1.71
N ASN A 121 -23.28 11.20 -2.42
CA ASN A 121 -23.94 11.36 -3.70
C ASN A 121 -23.11 12.18 -4.72
N ASN A 122 -21.84 12.12 -4.56
CA ASN A 122 -20.92 12.86 -5.42
C ASN A 122 -20.73 12.05 -6.70
N THR A 123 -20.91 12.67 -7.84
CA THR A 123 -20.59 12.09 -9.14
C THR A 123 -19.09 11.87 -9.37
N LYS A 124 -18.30 12.09 -8.33
CA LYS A 124 -16.85 11.89 -8.34
C LYS A 124 -16.53 10.47 -7.88
N TYR A 125 -16.02 9.69 -8.80
CA TYR A 125 -15.43 8.38 -8.49
C TYR A 125 -13.96 8.56 -8.14
N LEU A 126 -13.54 8.02 -7.01
CA LEU A 126 -12.14 7.90 -6.64
C LEU A 126 -11.69 6.49 -6.95
N TYR A 127 -10.57 6.38 -7.64
CA TYR A 127 -9.94 5.10 -7.97
C TYR A 127 -8.71 4.91 -7.10
N TYR A 128 -8.52 3.70 -6.63
CA TYR A 128 -7.31 3.26 -5.95
C TYR A 128 -6.52 2.34 -6.87
N SER A 129 -5.21 2.52 -6.89
CA SER A 129 -4.29 1.71 -7.70
C SER A 129 -2.95 1.59 -6.99
N VAL A 130 -2.37 0.42 -7.02
CA VAL A 130 -0.96 0.20 -6.70
C VAL A 130 -0.15 0.52 -7.96
N PRO A 131 0.90 1.35 -7.88
CA PRO A 131 1.70 1.70 -9.06
C PRO A 131 2.51 0.51 -9.57
N GLU A 132 2.74 0.47 -10.88
CA GLU A 132 3.54 -0.58 -11.55
C GLU A 132 4.99 -0.62 -11.03
N GLU A 133 5.52 0.51 -10.61
CA GLU A 133 6.86 0.62 -10.02
C GLU A 133 6.99 -0.11 -8.68
N GLY A 134 5.88 -0.53 -8.11
CA GLY A 134 5.84 -1.28 -6.87
C GLY A 134 5.30 -0.49 -5.68
N SER A 135 5.14 -1.19 -4.58
CA SER A 135 4.67 -0.65 -3.30
C SER A 135 5.31 -1.40 -2.15
N ASN A 136 5.23 -0.83 -0.97
CA ASN A 136 5.64 -1.52 0.24
C ASN A 136 4.47 -2.26 0.88
N ILE A 137 4.76 -3.44 1.43
CA ILE A 137 3.85 -4.19 2.27
C ILE A 137 4.34 -4.06 3.71
N TRP A 138 3.40 -3.85 4.64
CA TRP A 138 3.72 -3.79 6.06
C TRP A 138 2.69 -4.56 6.88
N TYR A 139 3.10 -4.92 8.08
CA TYR A 139 2.25 -5.59 9.05
C TYR A 139 2.29 -4.83 10.37
N ASP A 140 1.13 -4.49 10.89
CA ASP A 140 0.99 -3.99 12.25
C ASP A 140 0.64 -5.15 13.18
N GLY A 141 1.33 -5.23 14.31
CA GLY A 141 1.17 -6.33 15.24
C GLY A 141 1.02 -5.88 16.68
N TRP A 142 0.31 -6.66 17.46
CA TRP A 142 0.17 -6.46 18.89
C TRP A 142 1.46 -6.84 19.61
N CYS A 143 1.96 -5.93 20.44
CA CYS A 143 3.11 -6.18 21.30
C CYS A 143 2.69 -6.19 22.76
N MET A 144 3.07 -7.23 23.48
CA MET A 144 2.84 -7.33 24.92
C MET A 144 4.11 -6.97 25.70
N PRO A 145 4.13 -5.87 26.45
CA PRO A 145 5.27 -5.51 27.29
C PRO A 145 5.56 -6.56 28.35
N LYS A 146 6.83 -6.68 28.76
CA LYS A 146 7.29 -7.70 29.72
C LYS A 146 6.52 -7.73 31.05
N LYS A 147 6.02 -6.59 31.50
CA LYS A 147 5.27 -6.44 32.76
C LYS A 147 3.75 -6.34 32.57
N ALA A 148 3.23 -6.60 31.36
CA ALA A 148 1.81 -6.56 31.12
C ALA A 148 1.08 -7.68 31.87
N ASN A 149 -0.20 -7.46 32.13
CA ASN A 149 -1.10 -8.53 32.55
C ASN A 149 -1.36 -9.44 31.34
N LYS A 150 -0.71 -10.59 31.33
CA LYS A 150 -0.74 -11.51 30.20
C LYS A 150 -2.13 -12.06 29.92
N GLU A 151 -2.87 -12.41 30.98
CA GLU A 151 -4.20 -12.97 30.87
C GLU A 151 -5.16 -12.00 30.19
N LEU A 152 -5.15 -10.74 30.65
CA LEU A 152 -5.95 -9.68 30.05
C LEU A 152 -5.52 -9.35 28.61
N ALA A 153 -4.21 -9.33 28.34
CA ALA A 153 -3.69 -9.07 27.01
C ALA A 153 -4.10 -10.17 26.00
N TYR A 154 -4.02 -11.43 26.41
CA TYR A 154 -4.49 -12.53 25.55
C TYR A 154 -6.00 -12.51 25.37
N ALA A 155 -6.77 -12.20 26.41
CA ALA A 155 -8.22 -12.08 26.29
C ALA A 155 -8.60 -10.97 25.28
N PHE A 156 -7.91 -9.84 25.32
CA PHE A 156 -8.13 -8.73 24.39
C PHE A 156 -7.73 -9.09 22.95
N ILE A 157 -6.55 -9.71 22.76
CA ILE A 157 -6.11 -10.11 21.42
C ILE A 157 -7.06 -11.16 20.84
N ASN A 158 -7.47 -12.16 21.63
CA ASN A 158 -8.43 -13.17 21.22
C ASN A 158 -9.78 -12.57 20.85
N PHE A 159 -10.25 -11.59 21.62
CA PHE A 159 -11.48 -10.85 21.30
C PHE A 159 -11.39 -10.16 19.95
N LEU A 160 -10.30 -9.46 19.66
CA LEU A 160 -10.11 -8.79 18.38
C LEU A 160 -9.85 -9.75 17.21
N SER A 161 -9.41 -10.98 17.51
CA SER A 161 -9.19 -12.04 16.51
C SER A 161 -10.42 -12.88 16.24
N ASP A 162 -11.52 -12.67 16.97
CA ASP A 162 -12.80 -13.30 16.64
C ASP A 162 -13.28 -12.79 15.28
N PRO A 163 -13.72 -13.68 14.37
CA PRO A 163 -14.12 -13.31 13.01
C PRO A 163 -15.10 -12.15 12.92
N THR A 164 -16.08 -12.10 13.84
CA THR A 164 -17.08 -11.04 13.87
C THR A 164 -16.47 -9.67 14.13
N TYR A 165 -15.56 -9.59 15.11
CA TYR A 165 -14.90 -8.31 15.44
C TYR A 165 -13.80 -7.97 14.44
N ALA A 166 -13.12 -8.97 13.89
CA ALA A 166 -12.14 -8.75 12.82
C ALA A 166 -12.81 -8.13 11.58
N ALA A 167 -13.94 -8.67 11.13
CA ALA A 167 -14.71 -8.13 10.02
C ALA A 167 -15.23 -6.71 10.30
N ALA A 168 -15.75 -6.46 11.50
CA ALA A 168 -16.21 -5.12 11.91
C ALA A 168 -15.06 -4.10 11.88
N ASN A 169 -13.89 -4.48 12.37
CA ASN A 169 -12.69 -3.63 12.31
C ASN A 169 -12.27 -3.34 10.86
N MET A 170 -12.20 -4.36 10.00
CA MET A 170 -11.86 -4.18 8.57
C MET A 170 -12.80 -3.17 7.91
N SER A 171 -14.11 -3.34 8.11
CA SER A 171 -15.12 -2.43 7.57
C SER A 171 -14.95 -0.99 8.06
N TYR A 172 -14.54 -0.81 9.31
CA TYR A 172 -14.42 0.52 9.90
C TYR A 172 -13.14 1.24 9.50
N ILE A 173 -12.01 0.53 9.47
CA ILE A 173 -10.68 1.14 9.23
C ILE A 173 -10.20 1.04 7.78
N GLY A 174 -10.83 0.20 6.95
CA GLY A 174 -10.44 0.00 5.55
C GLY A 174 -9.13 -0.77 5.35
N TYR A 175 -8.59 -1.45 6.38
CA TYR A 175 -7.39 -2.26 6.27
C TYR A 175 -7.71 -3.75 6.41
N SER A 176 -6.96 -4.58 5.69
CA SER A 176 -7.08 -6.03 5.78
C SER A 176 -6.69 -6.56 7.17
N SER A 177 -7.40 -7.57 7.64
CA SER A 177 -6.99 -8.35 8.79
C SER A 177 -6.14 -9.54 8.35
N PHE A 178 -5.23 -10.01 9.21
CA PHE A 178 -4.58 -11.30 9.07
C PHE A 178 -5.46 -12.48 9.56
N ILE A 179 -6.65 -12.19 10.05
CA ILE A 179 -7.66 -13.20 10.34
C ILE A 179 -8.42 -13.51 9.04
N ALA A 180 -7.81 -14.31 8.20
CA ALA A 180 -8.34 -14.74 6.91
C ALA A 180 -9.16 -16.03 7.07
N SER A 181 -10.23 -16.00 7.86
CA SER A 181 -11.17 -17.10 7.96
C SER A 181 -12.28 -16.95 6.91
N GLU A 182 -12.88 -18.09 6.52
CA GLU A 182 -14.03 -18.11 5.63
C GLU A 182 -15.17 -17.22 6.14
N ASP A 183 -15.38 -17.16 7.46
CA ASP A 183 -16.39 -16.29 8.07
C ASP A 183 -16.09 -14.79 7.85
N VAL A 184 -14.82 -14.38 8.01
CA VAL A 184 -14.39 -12.99 7.73
C VAL A 184 -14.55 -12.68 6.26
N PHE A 185 -14.06 -13.55 5.39
CA PHE A 185 -14.14 -13.38 3.94
C PHE A 185 -15.61 -13.21 3.48
N ASN A 186 -16.48 -14.13 3.87
CA ASN A 186 -17.90 -14.09 3.51
C ASN A 186 -18.63 -12.86 4.06
N THR A 187 -18.15 -12.30 5.17
CA THR A 187 -18.74 -11.10 5.77
C THR A 187 -18.30 -9.84 5.02
N VAL A 188 -17.04 -9.77 4.61
CA VAL A 188 -16.43 -8.57 4.00
C VAL A 188 -16.66 -8.51 2.49
N MET A 189 -16.62 -9.64 1.80
CA MET A 189 -16.75 -9.73 0.36
C MET A 189 -17.98 -9.01 -0.22
N PRO A 190 -19.20 -9.07 0.39
CA PRO A 190 -20.36 -8.37 -0.13
C PRO A 190 -20.25 -6.85 -0.11
N TRP A 191 -19.33 -6.30 0.69
CA TRP A 191 -19.17 -4.85 0.84
C TRP A 191 -18.14 -4.27 -0.12
N TYR A 192 -17.06 -5.01 -0.37
CA TYR A 192 -15.90 -4.47 -1.08
C TYR A 192 -15.46 -5.28 -2.30
N GLY A 193 -15.96 -6.50 -2.45
CA GLY A 193 -15.35 -7.47 -3.36
C GLY A 193 -14.11 -8.13 -2.77
N ALA A 194 -13.88 -9.38 -3.12
CA ALA A 194 -12.82 -10.21 -2.55
C ALA A 194 -11.40 -9.64 -2.79
N THR A 195 -11.19 -9.05 -3.95
CA THR A 195 -9.89 -8.56 -4.42
C THR A 195 -9.40 -7.29 -3.72
N GLU A 196 -10.24 -6.59 -2.98
CA GLU A 196 -9.83 -5.37 -2.27
C GLU A 196 -9.14 -5.65 -0.93
N PHE A 197 -9.44 -6.79 -0.31
CA PHE A 197 -8.93 -7.13 1.02
C PHE A 197 -8.08 -8.39 1.05
N TYR A 198 -8.33 -9.33 0.15
CA TYR A 198 -7.62 -10.61 0.08
C TYR A 198 -7.19 -10.88 -1.35
N ILE A 199 -6.02 -11.46 -1.49
CA ILE A 199 -5.54 -11.99 -2.76
C ILE A 199 -6.43 -13.18 -3.09
N ASP A 200 -6.98 -13.21 -4.30
CA ASP A 200 -7.84 -14.28 -4.78
C ASP A 200 -7.06 -15.61 -4.83
N ASP A 201 -7.73 -16.75 -4.54
CA ASP A 201 -7.13 -18.09 -4.47
C ASP A 201 -6.46 -18.55 -5.79
N GLU A 202 -6.48 -17.74 -6.84
CA GLU A 202 -5.73 -18.03 -8.08
C GLU A 202 -4.19 -17.94 -7.89
N TYR A 203 -3.71 -17.59 -6.70
CA TYR A 203 -2.30 -17.49 -6.35
C TYR A 203 -1.84 -18.45 -5.24
N GLU A 204 -2.62 -19.48 -4.90
CA GLU A 204 -2.13 -20.61 -4.10
C GLU A 204 -1.31 -21.62 -4.92
#